data_a53ac8d5f4c4b73abc3a051b63b04635
#
_entry.id   a53ac8d5f4c4b73abc3a051b63b04635
#
_cell.length_a   1.000
_cell.length_b   1.000
_cell.length_c   1.000
_cell.angle_alpha   90.00
_cell.angle_beta   90.00
_cell.angle_gamma   90.00
#
_symmetry.space_group_name_H-M   'P 1'
#
loop_
_entity.id
_entity.type
_entity.pdbx_description
1 polymer ?
#
loop_
_entity_poly.entity_id
_entity_poly.type
_entity_poly.pdbx_seq_one_letter_code
_entity_poly.pdbx_strand_id
1 'polypeptide(L)'
;MTNTLYDALIARHAHSDALFLTLDDGTTRTYAQFVERVAQLAHVLTEAGVKPGDRVVVQAPKLLDTIALYGATIQAGAVYLPLNTAYTKSELAYFINDATPVLVVCDARNEVEITSISGEGARVLTLAGDGSGSLSTAANDKPTTFETVSRGPDDLAALLYTSGTTGRSKGAMLSHKNLLSNAQSLTDLWQITGQDRLIHALPIFHTHGLFVAMNTSLLAGAQVRFMAAFDAETIIAEIPASTMLMGVPTFYTRLLDDERLNGDLTAKMRLFVSGSAPLLAETHTAFEDRTGHRILERYGMTETNMITSNPFDGERLAGTVGYALPGTEVVITNDGDPVSDGEIGMIEVRGDNVFKGYWNMPEKTAEELRDTGFFITGDLGIKTPDGRVSIVGRQKDLIISGGYNIYPKEIEDVINDIDGVLESAVFGIPHPDFGESVLAAVVLEDTTVTADVIAKTVETHLARFKHPRRYIITEELPRNTMSKVQKNVLRAEYSK
;
A
#
# COMPACT_ATOMS: atom_id res chain seq x y z
N MET A 1 -12.41 -7.70 -25.98
CA MET A 1 -11.23 -7.19 -25.27
C MET A 1 -10.07 -8.08 -25.62
N THR A 2 -8.97 -7.49 -26.06
CA THR A 2 -7.76 -8.23 -26.43
C THR A 2 -6.87 -8.43 -25.20
N ASN A 3 -6.83 -7.42 -24.30
CA ASN A 3 -6.03 -7.44 -23.08
C ASN A 3 -6.87 -6.91 -21.92
N THR A 4 -7.19 -7.79 -20.97
CA THR A 4 -8.20 -7.52 -19.93
C THR A 4 -7.94 -6.22 -19.14
N LEU A 5 -6.71 -6.01 -18.67
CA LEU A 5 -6.39 -4.85 -17.84
C LEU A 5 -6.10 -3.61 -18.68
N TYR A 6 -5.30 -3.76 -19.75
CA TYR A 6 -4.92 -2.64 -20.62
C TYR A 6 -6.12 -2.00 -21.30
N ASP A 7 -7.03 -2.82 -21.87
CA ASP A 7 -8.22 -2.33 -22.55
C ASP A 7 -9.14 -1.53 -21.61
N ALA A 8 -9.27 -1.99 -20.36
CA ALA A 8 -10.13 -1.35 -19.37
C ALA A 8 -9.54 -0.05 -18.83
N LEU A 9 -8.24 0.00 -18.57
CA LEU A 9 -7.59 1.14 -17.91
C LEU A 9 -7.07 2.20 -18.89
N ILE A 10 -6.50 1.78 -20.04
CA ILE A 10 -5.65 2.64 -20.88
C ILE A 10 -6.17 2.80 -22.29
N ALA A 11 -6.45 1.72 -23.02
CA ALA A 11 -6.83 1.78 -24.45
C ALA A 11 -8.08 2.62 -24.70
N ARG A 12 -9.02 2.64 -23.76
CA ARG A 12 -10.25 3.45 -23.82
C ARG A 12 -10.00 4.95 -23.94
N HIS A 13 -8.80 5.40 -23.62
CA HIS A 13 -8.40 6.80 -23.59
C HIS A 13 -7.58 7.24 -24.82
N ALA A 14 -7.38 6.37 -25.82
CA ALA A 14 -6.50 6.61 -26.96
C ALA A 14 -6.81 7.90 -27.77
N HIS A 15 -8.04 8.40 -27.68
CA HIS A 15 -8.48 9.62 -28.39
C HIS A 15 -9.02 10.69 -27.44
N SER A 16 -8.64 10.61 -26.15
CA SER A 16 -9.12 11.56 -25.14
C SER A 16 -8.13 12.70 -24.93
N ASP A 17 -8.52 13.91 -25.28
CA ASP A 17 -7.76 15.13 -25.00
C ASP A 17 -7.97 15.63 -23.56
N ALA A 18 -8.74 14.90 -22.72
CA ALA A 18 -8.90 15.22 -21.32
C ALA A 18 -7.54 15.20 -20.60
N LEU A 19 -7.35 16.15 -19.69
CA LEU A 19 -6.16 16.26 -18.86
C LEU A 19 -6.05 15.02 -17.96
N PHE A 20 -4.92 14.35 -18.00
CA PHE A 20 -4.61 13.21 -17.12
C PHE A 20 -3.66 13.61 -16.00
N LEU A 21 -2.43 14.01 -16.32
CA LEU A 21 -1.40 14.31 -15.34
C LEU A 21 -1.04 15.80 -15.33
N THR A 22 -0.83 16.33 -14.12
CA THR A 22 -0.08 17.57 -13.87
C THR A 22 1.15 17.20 -13.02
N LEU A 23 2.36 17.44 -13.54
CA LEU A 23 3.63 17.11 -12.90
C LEU A 23 4.13 18.26 -11.99
N ASP A 24 5.21 18.03 -11.23
CA ASP A 24 5.75 19.01 -10.28
C ASP A 24 6.31 20.28 -10.95
N ASP A 25 6.80 20.17 -12.18
CA ASP A 25 7.25 21.31 -12.98
C ASP A 25 6.12 22.07 -13.69
N GLY A 26 4.87 21.72 -13.42
CA GLY A 26 3.68 22.27 -14.06
C GLY A 26 3.38 21.69 -15.46
N THR A 27 4.20 20.81 -15.97
CA THR A 27 3.95 20.12 -17.24
C THR A 27 2.67 19.27 -17.14
N THR A 28 1.85 19.34 -18.17
CA THR A 28 0.62 18.57 -18.28
C THR A 28 0.67 17.52 -19.36
N ARG A 29 -0.10 16.45 -19.20
CA ARG A 29 -0.28 15.41 -20.22
C ARG A 29 -1.75 15.05 -20.32
N THR A 30 -2.26 14.97 -21.54
CA THR A 30 -3.59 14.41 -21.81
C THR A 30 -3.56 12.88 -21.74
N TYR A 31 -4.73 12.27 -21.67
CA TYR A 31 -4.86 10.83 -21.75
C TYR A 31 -4.32 10.28 -23.08
N ALA A 32 -4.64 10.91 -24.23
CA ALA A 32 -4.12 10.51 -25.53
C ALA A 32 -2.58 10.52 -25.56
N GLN A 33 -1.95 11.59 -25.08
CA GLN A 33 -0.49 11.69 -24.98
C GLN A 33 0.12 10.62 -24.07
N PHE A 34 -0.57 10.25 -23.00
CA PHE A 34 -0.16 9.15 -22.12
C PHE A 34 -0.21 7.80 -22.87
N VAL A 35 -1.30 7.51 -23.59
CA VAL A 35 -1.44 6.28 -24.40
C VAL A 35 -0.38 6.20 -25.48
N GLU A 36 -0.07 7.30 -26.17
CA GLU A 36 1.02 7.37 -27.14
C GLU A 36 2.38 7.03 -26.50
N ARG A 37 2.66 7.58 -25.30
CA ARG A 37 3.89 7.29 -24.58
C ARG A 37 3.98 5.83 -24.15
N VAL A 38 2.87 5.24 -23.71
CA VAL A 38 2.75 3.81 -23.41
C VAL A 38 3.11 2.96 -24.63
N ALA A 39 2.57 3.29 -25.81
CA ALA A 39 2.88 2.56 -27.04
C ALA A 39 4.37 2.66 -27.43
N GLN A 40 4.98 3.85 -27.33
CA GLN A 40 6.39 4.04 -27.57
C GLN A 40 7.27 3.16 -26.68
N LEU A 41 6.95 3.11 -25.38
CA LEU A 41 7.67 2.26 -24.43
C LEU A 41 7.43 0.76 -24.69
N ALA A 42 6.23 0.36 -25.15
CA ALA A 42 5.95 -1.03 -25.51
C ALA A 42 6.84 -1.53 -26.67
N HIS A 43 7.14 -0.66 -27.65
CA HIS A 43 8.12 -0.96 -28.69
C HIS A 43 9.53 -1.19 -28.09
N VAL A 44 9.97 -0.34 -27.16
CA VAL A 44 11.26 -0.51 -26.49
C VAL A 44 11.34 -1.84 -25.74
N LEU A 45 10.27 -2.23 -25.01
CA LEU A 45 10.20 -3.51 -24.32
C LEU A 45 10.38 -4.69 -25.31
N THR A 46 9.64 -4.67 -26.41
CA THR A 46 9.70 -5.73 -27.42
C THR A 46 11.07 -5.82 -28.07
N GLU A 47 11.68 -4.68 -28.42
CA GLU A 47 13.04 -4.62 -28.96
C GLU A 47 14.12 -5.02 -27.95
N ALA A 48 13.83 -4.87 -26.64
CA ALA A 48 14.68 -5.40 -25.58
C ALA A 48 14.56 -6.92 -25.41
N GLY A 49 13.68 -7.57 -26.18
CA GLY A 49 13.47 -9.02 -26.16
C GLY A 49 12.37 -9.49 -25.20
N VAL A 50 11.63 -8.58 -24.58
CA VAL A 50 10.52 -8.91 -23.67
C VAL A 50 9.39 -9.58 -24.45
N LYS A 51 8.94 -10.72 -23.95
CA LYS A 51 7.83 -11.53 -24.46
C LYS A 51 6.68 -11.60 -23.45
N PRO A 52 5.48 -12.00 -23.90
CA PRO A 52 4.36 -12.20 -23.00
C PRO A 52 4.71 -13.14 -21.84
N GLY A 53 4.44 -12.69 -20.61
CA GLY A 53 4.73 -13.41 -19.36
C GLY A 53 6.15 -13.16 -18.79
N ASP A 54 7.04 -12.49 -19.51
CA ASP A 54 8.35 -12.08 -18.98
C ASP A 54 8.22 -10.99 -17.92
N ARG A 55 9.15 -10.97 -16.97
CA ARG A 55 9.19 -9.96 -15.90
C ARG A 55 10.02 -8.77 -16.33
N VAL A 56 9.44 -7.59 -16.13
CA VAL A 56 10.09 -6.29 -16.30
C VAL A 56 10.26 -5.68 -14.92
N VAL A 57 11.48 -5.67 -14.40
CA VAL A 57 11.82 -5.03 -13.13
C VAL A 57 11.99 -3.53 -13.33
N VAL A 58 11.38 -2.74 -12.44
CA VAL A 58 11.44 -1.28 -12.48
C VAL A 58 11.81 -0.74 -11.11
N GLN A 59 13.05 -0.25 -10.97
CA GLN A 59 13.58 0.46 -9.82
C GLN A 59 13.98 1.88 -10.25
N ALA A 60 12.99 2.69 -10.58
CA ALA A 60 13.18 4.03 -11.13
C ALA A 60 12.41 5.08 -10.34
N PRO A 61 12.80 6.36 -10.42
CA PRO A 61 12.07 7.47 -9.83
C PRO A 61 10.61 7.52 -10.28
N LYS A 62 9.76 8.15 -9.46
CA LYS A 62 8.35 8.37 -9.78
C LYS A 62 8.18 9.46 -10.82
N LEU A 63 8.02 9.06 -12.07
CA LEU A 63 7.93 9.92 -13.26
C LEU A 63 6.77 9.49 -14.16
N LEU A 64 6.43 10.35 -15.14
CA LEU A 64 5.51 9.98 -16.23
C LEU A 64 5.93 8.66 -16.89
N ASP A 65 7.20 8.53 -17.28
CA ASP A 65 7.72 7.34 -17.97
C ASP A 65 7.64 6.08 -17.11
N THR A 66 7.73 6.20 -15.77
CA THR A 66 7.59 5.04 -14.86
C THR A 66 6.15 4.52 -14.84
N ILE A 67 5.14 5.42 -14.85
CA ILE A 67 3.74 5.01 -14.98
C ILE A 67 3.41 4.53 -16.39
N ALA A 68 3.95 5.20 -17.42
CA ALA A 68 3.77 4.77 -18.81
C ALA A 68 4.41 3.38 -19.05
N LEU A 69 5.52 3.08 -18.36
CA LEU A 69 6.18 1.77 -18.43
C LEU A 69 5.33 0.66 -17.80
N TYR A 70 4.56 0.95 -16.73
CA TYR A 70 3.54 0.04 -16.24
C TYR A 70 2.51 -0.28 -17.31
N GLY A 71 1.96 0.76 -17.97
CA GLY A 71 1.03 0.60 -19.09
C GLY A 71 1.64 -0.20 -20.27
N ALA A 72 2.88 0.12 -20.64
CA ALA A 72 3.62 -0.55 -21.72
C ALA A 72 3.86 -2.03 -21.42
N THR A 73 4.18 -2.36 -20.16
CA THR A 73 4.41 -3.74 -19.74
C THR A 73 3.14 -4.57 -19.87
N ILE A 74 1.98 -4.05 -19.42
CA ILE A 74 0.71 -4.75 -19.60
C ILE A 74 0.30 -4.80 -21.08
N GLN A 75 0.53 -3.75 -21.86
CA GLN A 75 0.24 -3.73 -23.31
C GLN A 75 1.04 -4.77 -24.08
N ALA A 76 2.32 -4.94 -23.74
CA ALA A 76 3.21 -5.97 -24.30
C ALA A 76 2.93 -7.38 -23.75
N GLY A 77 1.98 -7.52 -22.80
CA GLY A 77 1.60 -8.80 -22.19
C GLY A 77 2.60 -9.34 -21.18
N ALA A 78 3.53 -8.52 -20.71
CA ALA A 78 4.55 -8.85 -19.72
C ALA A 78 4.08 -8.59 -18.27
N VAL A 79 4.91 -8.96 -17.31
CA VAL A 79 4.61 -8.86 -15.87
C VAL A 79 5.42 -7.70 -15.27
N TYR A 80 4.74 -6.70 -14.75
CA TYR A 80 5.34 -5.52 -14.13
C TYR A 80 5.82 -5.81 -12.70
N LEU A 81 7.09 -5.53 -12.42
CA LEU A 81 7.69 -5.76 -11.12
C LEU A 81 8.34 -4.46 -10.61
N PRO A 82 7.58 -3.62 -9.88
CA PRO A 82 8.13 -2.40 -9.30
C PRO A 82 8.91 -2.70 -8.02
N LEU A 83 10.08 -2.08 -7.88
CA LEU A 83 10.92 -2.16 -6.69
C LEU A 83 11.15 -0.78 -6.08
N ASN A 84 11.21 -0.75 -4.75
CA ASN A 84 11.53 0.46 -4.00
C ASN A 84 12.94 0.94 -4.37
N THR A 85 13.06 2.24 -4.66
CA THR A 85 14.36 2.87 -4.97
C THR A 85 15.32 2.89 -3.79
N ALA A 86 14.83 2.66 -2.56
CA ALA A 86 15.63 2.59 -1.34
C ALA A 86 16.15 1.17 -1.02
N TYR A 87 15.82 0.14 -1.81
CA TYR A 87 16.35 -1.20 -1.58
C TYR A 87 17.86 -1.26 -1.74
N THR A 88 18.50 -2.00 -0.84
CA THR A 88 19.94 -2.28 -0.86
C THR A 88 20.33 -3.22 -2.00
N LYS A 89 21.61 -3.24 -2.35
CA LYS A 89 22.16 -4.15 -3.36
C LYS A 89 21.80 -5.62 -3.09
N SER A 90 21.87 -6.05 -1.83
CA SER A 90 21.56 -7.43 -1.45
C SER A 90 20.09 -7.80 -1.64
N GLU A 91 19.17 -6.86 -1.34
CA GLU A 91 17.74 -7.03 -1.59
C GLU A 91 17.45 -7.08 -3.10
N LEU A 92 18.03 -6.16 -3.87
CA LEU A 92 17.89 -6.14 -5.33
C LEU A 92 18.42 -7.41 -5.99
N ALA A 93 19.59 -7.89 -5.54
CA ALA A 93 20.14 -9.14 -6.03
C ALA A 93 19.21 -10.33 -5.77
N TYR A 94 18.56 -10.35 -4.59
CA TYR A 94 17.56 -11.37 -4.27
C TYR A 94 16.36 -11.29 -5.22
N PHE A 95 15.75 -10.13 -5.39
CA PHE A 95 14.55 -9.96 -6.23
C PHE A 95 14.83 -10.27 -7.70
N ILE A 96 15.95 -9.79 -8.22
CA ILE A 96 16.35 -10.01 -9.62
C ILE A 96 16.64 -11.49 -9.88
N ASN A 97 17.35 -12.16 -8.97
CA ASN A 97 17.65 -13.58 -9.10
C ASN A 97 16.40 -14.47 -8.99
N ASP A 98 15.47 -14.13 -8.10
CA ASP A 98 14.23 -14.89 -7.93
C ASP A 98 13.24 -14.67 -9.09
N ALA A 99 13.07 -13.41 -9.53
CA ALA A 99 12.15 -13.07 -10.61
C ALA A 99 12.71 -13.40 -12.00
N THR A 100 14.04 -13.52 -12.17
CA THR A 100 14.71 -13.75 -13.46
C THR A 100 14.15 -12.87 -14.60
N PRO A 101 14.26 -11.51 -14.50
CA PRO A 101 13.70 -10.61 -15.48
C PRO A 101 14.44 -10.65 -16.81
N VAL A 102 13.76 -10.32 -17.91
CA VAL A 102 14.38 -10.07 -19.23
C VAL A 102 14.89 -8.64 -19.34
N LEU A 103 14.21 -7.71 -18.65
CA LEU A 103 14.57 -6.30 -18.63
C LEU A 103 14.54 -5.76 -17.20
N VAL A 104 15.54 -4.95 -16.87
CA VAL A 104 15.58 -4.13 -15.66
C VAL A 104 15.69 -2.66 -16.07
N VAL A 105 14.77 -1.83 -15.59
CA VAL A 105 14.85 -0.37 -15.71
C VAL A 105 15.21 0.21 -14.35
N CYS A 106 16.31 0.97 -14.30
CA CYS A 106 16.81 1.52 -13.04
C CYS A 106 17.18 3.00 -13.15
N ASP A 107 17.35 3.66 -12.00
CA ASP A 107 17.97 4.99 -11.97
C ASP A 107 19.39 4.91 -12.56
N ALA A 108 19.77 5.90 -13.39
CA ALA A 108 21.08 5.95 -14.03
C ALA A 108 22.26 5.86 -13.03
N ARG A 109 22.06 6.33 -11.80
CA ARG A 109 23.07 6.25 -10.74
C ARG A 109 23.36 4.81 -10.31
N ASN A 110 22.42 3.89 -10.51
CA ASN A 110 22.50 2.51 -10.10
C ASN A 110 22.84 1.55 -11.24
N GLU A 111 23.05 2.04 -12.46
CA GLU A 111 23.24 1.22 -13.67
C GLU A 111 24.36 0.17 -13.52
N VAL A 112 25.54 0.60 -13.05
CA VAL A 112 26.71 -0.29 -12.88
C VAL A 112 26.41 -1.39 -11.86
N GLU A 113 25.79 -1.03 -10.74
CA GLU A 113 25.44 -1.97 -9.69
C GLU A 113 24.36 -2.97 -10.16
N ILE A 114 23.29 -2.47 -10.75
CA ILE A 114 22.20 -3.30 -11.29
C ILE A 114 22.71 -4.23 -12.38
N THR A 115 23.54 -3.74 -13.31
CA THR A 115 24.15 -4.58 -14.35
C THR A 115 24.96 -5.72 -13.73
N SER A 116 25.71 -5.43 -12.65
CA SER A 116 26.53 -6.44 -11.98
C SER A 116 25.74 -7.59 -11.34
N ILE A 117 24.48 -7.32 -10.91
CA ILE A 117 23.61 -8.30 -10.25
C ILE A 117 22.58 -8.94 -11.19
N SER A 118 22.32 -8.32 -12.35
CA SER A 118 21.33 -8.82 -13.32
C SER A 118 21.84 -10.00 -14.17
N GLY A 119 23.14 -10.25 -14.18
CA GLY A 119 23.75 -11.32 -14.96
C GLY A 119 23.65 -11.08 -16.49
N GLU A 120 24.04 -12.08 -17.28
CA GLU A 120 24.02 -12.01 -18.74
C GLU A 120 22.61 -12.12 -19.35
N GLY A 121 21.61 -12.49 -18.55
CA GLY A 121 20.24 -12.80 -19.02
C GLY A 121 19.29 -11.60 -19.11
N ALA A 122 19.59 -10.49 -18.44
CA ALA A 122 18.72 -9.33 -18.39
C ALA A 122 19.37 -8.09 -19.03
N ARG A 123 18.62 -7.43 -19.91
CA ARG A 123 19.02 -6.10 -20.40
C ARG A 123 18.77 -5.05 -19.34
N VAL A 124 19.67 -4.08 -19.18
CA VAL A 124 19.50 -2.94 -18.27
C VAL A 124 19.30 -1.68 -19.09
N LEU A 125 18.26 -0.91 -18.77
CA LEU A 125 18.00 0.43 -19.30
C LEU A 125 17.89 1.41 -18.13
N THR A 126 18.19 2.68 -18.38
CA THR A 126 18.20 3.72 -17.35
C THR A 126 17.07 4.73 -17.53
N LEU A 127 16.56 5.23 -16.39
CA LEU A 127 15.60 6.33 -16.28
C LEU A 127 15.97 7.18 -15.06
N ALA A 128 16.60 8.33 -15.31
CA ALA A 128 17.03 9.25 -14.25
C ALA A 128 15.88 10.15 -13.77
N GLY A 129 16.08 10.83 -12.62
CA GLY A 129 15.05 11.66 -11.99
C GLY A 129 14.58 12.88 -12.81
N ASP A 130 15.37 13.31 -13.76
CA ASP A 130 15.03 14.36 -14.76
C ASP A 130 14.35 13.82 -16.02
N GLY A 131 14.03 12.52 -16.05
CA GLY A 131 13.44 11.84 -17.21
C GLY A 131 14.41 11.45 -18.30
N SER A 132 15.71 11.76 -18.17
CA SER A 132 16.74 11.31 -19.10
C SER A 132 17.12 9.84 -18.89
N GLY A 133 17.78 9.25 -19.87
CA GLY A 133 18.26 7.87 -19.78
C GLY A 133 18.12 7.09 -21.07
N SER A 134 18.69 5.88 -21.09
CA SER A 134 18.65 5.02 -22.28
C SER A 134 17.23 4.56 -22.62
N LEU A 135 16.34 4.40 -21.63
CA LEU A 135 14.93 4.07 -21.84
C LEU A 135 14.21 5.19 -22.62
N SER A 136 14.28 6.42 -22.12
CA SER A 136 13.60 7.57 -22.74
C SER A 136 14.15 7.87 -24.11
N THR A 137 15.48 7.80 -24.28
CA THR A 137 16.15 7.98 -25.58
C THR A 137 15.67 6.94 -26.60
N ALA A 138 15.59 5.66 -26.19
CA ALA A 138 15.12 4.60 -27.08
C ALA A 138 13.64 4.76 -27.45
N ALA A 139 12.82 5.37 -26.60
CA ALA A 139 11.39 5.52 -26.82
C ALA A 139 11.00 6.72 -27.71
N ASN A 140 11.80 7.80 -27.72
CA ASN A 140 11.39 9.07 -28.33
C ASN A 140 11.06 8.99 -29.83
N ASP A 141 11.75 8.13 -30.59
CA ASP A 141 11.53 7.97 -32.02
C ASP A 141 10.63 6.77 -32.37
N LYS A 142 10.00 6.13 -31.38
CA LYS A 142 9.12 4.98 -31.62
C LYS A 142 7.72 5.41 -32.05
N PRO A 143 7.03 4.55 -32.81
CA PRO A 143 5.65 4.78 -33.18
C PRO A 143 4.75 5.00 -31.94
N THR A 144 3.79 5.90 -32.04
CA THR A 144 2.81 6.22 -31.00
C THR A 144 1.64 5.24 -30.93
N THR A 145 1.69 4.18 -31.73
CA THR A 145 0.72 3.07 -31.72
C THR A 145 1.46 1.75 -31.57
N PHE A 146 0.88 0.80 -30.87
CA PHE A 146 1.44 -0.54 -30.67
C PHE A 146 0.32 -1.59 -30.74
N GLU A 147 0.59 -2.72 -31.37
CA GLU A 147 -0.36 -3.84 -31.43
C GLU A 147 -0.44 -4.52 -30.05
N THR A 148 -1.57 -4.33 -29.35
CA THR A 148 -1.75 -4.84 -27.99
C THR A 148 -1.73 -6.37 -27.97
N VAL A 149 -0.87 -6.93 -27.12
CA VAL A 149 -0.76 -8.37 -26.93
C VAL A 149 -1.95 -8.89 -26.16
N SER A 150 -2.54 -9.98 -26.66
CA SER A 150 -3.71 -10.61 -26.03
C SER A 150 -3.36 -11.24 -24.67
N ARG A 151 -4.11 -10.84 -23.62
CA ARG A 151 -3.98 -11.39 -22.27
C ARG A 151 -5.36 -11.55 -21.62
N GLY A 152 -5.61 -12.75 -21.12
CA GLY A 152 -6.84 -13.07 -20.40
C GLY A 152 -6.85 -12.60 -18.94
N PRO A 153 -7.99 -12.76 -18.27
CA PRO A 153 -8.16 -12.32 -16.88
C PRO A 153 -7.23 -13.03 -15.89
N ASP A 154 -6.86 -14.27 -16.14
CA ASP A 154 -6.02 -15.07 -15.24
C ASP A 154 -4.51 -14.97 -15.54
N ASP A 155 -4.12 -14.32 -16.62
CA ASP A 155 -2.72 -14.04 -16.91
C ASP A 155 -2.13 -13.07 -15.88
N LEU A 156 -0.84 -13.24 -15.56
CA LEU A 156 -0.17 -12.35 -14.63
C LEU A 156 0.06 -10.96 -15.27
N ALA A 157 -0.24 -9.93 -14.50
CA ALA A 157 -0.01 -8.53 -14.85
C ALA A 157 1.11 -7.90 -14.01
N ALA A 158 1.25 -8.33 -12.75
CA ALA A 158 2.27 -7.81 -11.86
C ALA A 158 2.78 -8.87 -10.87
N LEU A 159 4.01 -8.62 -10.40
CA LEU A 159 4.65 -9.36 -9.33
C LEU A 159 5.16 -8.36 -8.30
N LEU A 160 4.65 -8.40 -7.06
CA LEU A 160 5.08 -7.50 -5.99
C LEU A 160 5.70 -8.27 -4.84
N TYR A 161 6.93 -7.91 -4.48
CA TYR A 161 7.58 -8.48 -3.31
C TYR A 161 7.06 -7.80 -2.03
N THR A 162 6.58 -8.64 -1.10
CA THR A 162 6.15 -8.20 0.23
C THR A 162 7.32 -8.28 1.18
N SER A 163 7.42 -7.32 2.11
CA SER A 163 8.34 -7.42 3.23
C SER A 163 7.82 -8.50 4.19
N GLY A 164 8.19 -9.76 3.94
CA GLY A 164 7.82 -10.87 4.80
C GLY A 164 8.32 -10.64 6.23
N THR A 165 7.45 -10.86 7.19
CA THR A 165 7.73 -10.60 8.60
C THR A 165 8.47 -11.76 9.28
N THR A 166 8.66 -12.88 8.55
CA THR A 166 9.20 -14.14 9.07
C THR A 166 10.30 -14.74 8.20
N GLY A 167 10.95 -13.94 7.32
CA GLY A 167 11.96 -14.49 6.43
C GLY A 167 12.19 -13.65 5.17
N ARG A 168 12.52 -14.31 4.08
CA ARG A 168 12.72 -13.66 2.78
C ARG A 168 11.41 -13.08 2.25
N SER A 169 11.50 -11.94 1.55
CA SER A 169 10.38 -11.34 0.85
C SER A 169 9.76 -12.33 -0.14
N LYS A 170 8.43 -12.33 -0.23
CA LYS A 170 7.65 -13.22 -1.09
C LYS A 170 7.08 -12.43 -2.27
N GLY A 171 7.22 -12.94 -3.49
CA GLY A 171 6.64 -12.32 -4.68
C GLY A 171 5.16 -12.69 -4.85
N ALA A 172 4.25 -11.78 -4.58
CA ALA A 172 2.81 -11.99 -4.79
C ALA A 172 2.46 -11.87 -6.27
N MET A 173 1.86 -12.93 -6.85
CA MET A 173 1.45 -13.01 -8.24
C MET A 173 0.05 -12.40 -8.43
N LEU A 174 -0.03 -11.27 -9.12
CA LEU A 174 -1.28 -10.55 -9.38
C LEU A 174 -1.68 -10.67 -10.85
N SER A 175 -2.87 -11.22 -11.10
CA SER A 175 -3.43 -11.35 -12.44
C SER A 175 -4.10 -10.06 -12.92
N HIS A 176 -4.37 -9.97 -14.22
CA HIS A 176 -5.20 -8.91 -14.81
C HIS A 176 -6.54 -8.77 -14.08
N LYS A 177 -7.19 -9.90 -13.74
CA LYS A 177 -8.46 -9.93 -13.02
C LYS A 177 -8.33 -9.40 -11.60
N ASN A 178 -7.29 -9.82 -10.86
CA ASN A 178 -7.10 -9.34 -9.47
C ASN A 178 -7.01 -7.81 -9.41
N LEU A 179 -6.24 -7.20 -10.33
CA LEU A 179 -6.06 -5.75 -10.37
C LEU A 179 -7.32 -5.02 -10.86
N LEU A 180 -7.96 -5.55 -11.91
CA LEU A 180 -9.14 -4.91 -12.51
C LEU A 180 -10.37 -4.97 -11.61
N SER A 181 -10.69 -6.13 -11.01
CA SER A 181 -11.85 -6.29 -10.13
C SER A 181 -11.77 -5.35 -8.92
N ASN A 182 -10.58 -5.22 -8.34
CA ASN A 182 -10.38 -4.32 -7.20
C ASN A 182 -10.49 -2.85 -7.61
N ALA A 183 -9.90 -2.45 -8.75
CA ALA A 183 -10.04 -1.10 -9.27
C ALA A 183 -11.51 -0.74 -9.57
N GLN A 184 -12.28 -1.67 -10.15
CA GLN A 184 -13.71 -1.49 -10.42
C GLN A 184 -14.49 -1.30 -9.12
N SER A 185 -14.34 -2.23 -8.16
CA SER A 185 -15.05 -2.16 -6.87
C SER A 185 -14.77 -0.86 -6.13
N LEU A 186 -13.52 -0.39 -6.13
CA LEU A 186 -13.15 0.87 -5.47
C LEU A 186 -13.65 2.10 -6.22
N THR A 187 -13.59 2.11 -7.56
CA THR A 187 -14.08 3.22 -8.39
C THR A 187 -15.58 3.41 -8.18
N ASP A 188 -16.34 2.31 -8.18
CA ASP A 188 -17.79 2.35 -7.99
C ASP A 188 -18.14 2.75 -6.54
N LEU A 189 -17.51 2.10 -5.53
CA LEU A 189 -17.80 2.35 -4.11
C LEU A 189 -17.45 3.79 -3.69
N TRP A 190 -16.35 4.33 -4.18
CA TRP A 190 -15.89 5.69 -3.88
C TRP A 190 -16.45 6.73 -4.86
N GLN A 191 -17.28 6.29 -5.82
CA GLN A 191 -17.93 7.14 -6.83
C GLN A 191 -16.92 8.01 -7.59
N ILE A 192 -15.76 7.45 -7.95
CA ILE A 192 -14.71 8.18 -8.67
C ILE A 192 -15.16 8.36 -10.13
N THR A 193 -15.02 9.58 -10.63
CA THR A 193 -15.45 9.96 -11.98
C THR A 193 -14.39 10.78 -12.71
N GLY A 194 -14.57 11.03 -13.99
CA GLY A 194 -13.70 11.91 -14.78
C GLY A 194 -13.71 13.38 -14.36
N GLN A 195 -14.60 13.77 -13.44
CA GLN A 195 -14.62 15.12 -12.87
C GLN A 195 -13.68 15.25 -11.66
N ASP A 196 -13.15 14.13 -11.17
CA ASP A 196 -12.28 14.14 -10.02
C ASP A 196 -10.84 14.53 -10.36
N ARG A 197 -10.19 15.14 -9.38
CA ARG A 197 -8.77 15.44 -9.40
C ARG A 197 -8.12 14.92 -8.12
N LEU A 198 -7.26 13.92 -8.30
CA LEU A 198 -6.53 13.27 -7.21
C LEU A 198 -5.19 13.97 -6.96
N ILE A 199 -4.92 14.35 -5.71
CA ILE A 199 -3.56 14.64 -5.25
C ILE A 199 -2.87 13.31 -4.96
N HIS A 200 -1.83 12.98 -5.76
CA HIS A 200 -1.14 11.70 -5.71
C HIS A 200 0.31 11.89 -5.30
N ALA A 201 0.58 11.80 -3.99
CA ALA A 201 1.92 11.87 -3.41
C ALA A 201 2.48 10.51 -2.95
N LEU A 202 1.71 9.43 -3.13
CA LEU A 202 2.10 8.07 -2.75
C LEU A 202 3.19 7.48 -3.67
N PRO A 203 4.07 6.58 -3.16
CA PRO A 203 5.01 5.86 -4.01
C PRO A 203 4.29 4.89 -4.95
N ILE A 204 4.80 4.74 -6.18
CA ILE A 204 4.21 3.89 -7.23
C ILE A 204 4.87 2.50 -7.35
N PHE A 205 5.73 2.16 -6.42
CA PHE A 205 6.25 0.78 -6.29
C PHE A 205 5.42 -0.07 -5.32
N HIS A 206 4.33 0.49 -4.79
CA HIS A 206 3.47 -0.16 -3.80
C HIS A 206 2.01 -0.16 -4.27
N THR A 207 1.25 -1.17 -3.84
CA THR A 207 -0.17 -1.38 -4.20
C THR A 207 -1.02 -0.13 -4.05
N HIS A 208 -0.88 0.62 -2.94
CA HIS A 208 -1.69 1.82 -2.68
C HIS A 208 -1.52 2.90 -3.75
N GLY A 209 -0.27 3.27 -4.05
CA GLY A 209 -0.02 4.31 -5.05
C GLY A 209 -0.25 3.85 -6.48
N LEU A 210 0.14 2.61 -6.82
CA LEU A 210 0.05 2.12 -8.20
C LEU A 210 -1.33 1.53 -8.51
N PHE A 211 -1.79 0.53 -7.75
CA PHE A 211 -2.98 -0.23 -8.13
C PHE A 211 -4.27 0.36 -7.56
N VAL A 212 -4.22 1.03 -6.41
CA VAL A 212 -5.40 1.71 -5.89
C VAL A 212 -5.53 3.09 -6.52
N ALA A 213 -4.58 4.00 -6.27
CA ALA A 213 -4.68 5.38 -6.69
C ALA A 213 -4.66 5.56 -8.22
N MET A 214 -3.69 4.95 -8.92
CA MET A 214 -3.57 5.13 -10.37
C MET A 214 -4.61 4.31 -11.15
N ASN A 215 -4.87 3.04 -10.80
CA ASN A 215 -5.84 2.25 -11.57
C ASN A 215 -7.26 2.78 -11.44
N THR A 216 -7.68 3.26 -10.25
CA THR A 216 -9.01 3.89 -10.10
C THR A 216 -9.10 5.20 -10.88
N SER A 217 -8.03 6.00 -10.91
CA SER A 217 -7.99 7.24 -11.70
C SER A 217 -8.03 6.96 -13.20
N LEU A 218 -7.25 5.98 -13.69
CA LEU A 218 -7.27 5.54 -15.08
C LEU A 218 -8.63 5.00 -15.49
N LEU A 219 -9.24 4.14 -14.65
CA LEU A 219 -10.55 3.56 -14.92
C LEU A 219 -11.66 4.61 -15.00
N ALA A 220 -11.62 5.61 -14.12
CA ALA A 220 -12.61 6.68 -14.06
C ALA A 220 -12.38 7.79 -15.11
N GLY A 221 -11.17 7.93 -15.64
CA GLY A 221 -10.77 9.07 -16.46
C GLY A 221 -10.50 10.35 -15.64
N ALA A 222 -10.14 10.20 -14.36
CA ALA A 222 -9.89 11.29 -13.44
C ALA A 222 -8.54 11.99 -13.69
N GLN A 223 -8.44 13.25 -13.30
CA GLN A 223 -7.18 13.99 -13.33
C GLN A 223 -6.31 13.63 -12.14
N VAL A 224 -4.98 13.70 -12.31
CA VAL A 224 -4.03 13.41 -11.24
C VAL A 224 -2.99 14.52 -11.15
N ARG A 225 -2.91 15.18 -9.99
CA ARG A 225 -1.74 15.96 -9.59
C ARG A 225 -0.67 14.99 -9.11
N PHE A 226 0.27 14.69 -10.00
CA PHE A 226 1.25 13.62 -9.83
C PHE A 226 2.54 14.19 -9.23
N MET A 227 2.66 14.08 -7.91
CA MET A 227 3.80 14.60 -7.14
C MET A 227 4.85 13.51 -6.94
N ALA A 228 6.12 13.85 -7.02
CA ALA A 228 7.22 12.90 -6.81
C ALA A 228 7.21 12.26 -5.41
N ALA A 229 6.87 13.05 -4.39
CA ALA A 229 6.79 12.63 -2.99
C ALA A 229 5.78 13.49 -2.22
N PHE A 230 5.56 13.16 -0.94
CA PHE A 230 4.78 13.99 -0.03
C PHE A 230 5.53 15.29 0.26
N ASP A 231 4.84 16.40 0.05
CA ASP A 231 5.23 17.75 0.45
C ASP A 231 3.98 18.49 0.95
N ALA A 232 3.95 18.83 2.24
CA ALA A 232 2.77 19.40 2.88
C ALA A 232 2.40 20.76 2.28
N GLU A 233 3.39 21.62 2.00
CA GLU A 233 3.19 22.95 1.41
C GLU A 233 2.50 22.84 0.04
N THR A 234 3.01 21.96 -0.82
CA THR A 234 2.45 21.72 -2.15
C THR A 234 1.05 21.12 -2.05
N ILE A 235 0.81 20.16 -1.15
CA ILE A 235 -0.52 19.56 -0.96
C ILE A 235 -1.53 20.60 -0.52
N ILE A 236 -1.20 21.43 0.47
CA ILE A 236 -2.06 22.51 0.95
C ILE A 236 -2.41 23.48 -0.20
N ALA A 237 -1.44 23.83 -1.04
CA ALA A 237 -1.66 24.70 -2.20
C ALA A 237 -2.56 24.05 -3.28
N GLU A 238 -2.54 22.73 -3.43
CA GLU A 238 -3.30 21.98 -4.44
C GLU A 238 -4.72 21.58 -3.98
N ILE A 239 -5.00 21.55 -2.67
CA ILE A 239 -6.33 21.19 -2.11
C ILE A 239 -7.47 21.99 -2.76
N PRO A 240 -7.41 23.33 -2.91
CA PRO A 240 -8.55 24.10 -3.45
C PRO A 240 -8.91 23.77 -4.91
N ALA A 241 -7.99 23.16 -5.64
CA ALA A 241 -8.18 22.74 -7.04
C ALA A 241 -8.48 21.24 -7.18
N SER A 242 -8.51 20.49 -6.08
CA SER A 242 -8.62 19.02 -6.06
C SER A 242 -9.91 18.56 -5.41
N THR A 243 -10.24 17.27 -5.61
CA THR A 243 -11.42 16.62 -5.02
C THR A 243 -11.07 15.43 -4.15
N MET A 244 -9.89 14.87 -4.33
CA MET A 244 -9.46 13.66 -3.63
C MET A 244 -8.00 13.73 -3.19
N LEU A 245 -7.72 13.15 -2.00
CA LEU A 245 -6.38 12.85 -1.53
C LEU A 245 -6.34 11.40 -1.03
N MET A 246 -5.39 10.60 -1.52
CA MET A 246 -5.10 9.28 -0.98
C MET A 246 -3.74 9.29 -0.30
N GLY A 247 -3.70 8.87 0.97
CA GLY A 247 -2.50 8.96 1.79
C GLY A 247 -2.34 7.82 2.79
N VAL A 248 -1.22 7.84 3.47
CA VAL A 248 -0.97 7.06 4.68
C VAL A 248 -1.26 7.91 5.92
N PRO A 249 -1.45 7.34 7.12
CA PRO A 249 -1.78 8.11 8.32
C PRO A 249 -0.86 9.32 8.56
N THR A 250 0.46 9.16 8.34
CA THR A 250 1.42 10.24 8.51
C THR A 250 1.24 11.43 7.56
N PHE A 251 0.50 11.30 6.46
CA PHE A 251 0.13 12.44 5.63
C PHE A 251 -0.84 13.35 6.39
N TYR A 252 -1.82 12.75 7.06
CA TYR A 252 -2.86 13.46 7.79
C TYR A 252 -2.32 14.14 9.05
N THR A 253 -1.45 13.48 9.83
CA THR A 253 -0.79 14.11 10.98
C THR A 253 0.00 15.34 10.56
N ARG A 254 0.84 15.21 9.50
CA ARG A 254 1.63 16.36 8.98
C ARG A 254 0.78 17.47 8.35
N LEU A 255 -0.38 17.15 7.78
CA LEU A 255 -1.30 18.18 7.28
C LEU A 255 -2.00 18.89 8.43
N LEU A 256 -2.26 18.21 9.55
CA LEU A 256 -2.82 18.82 10.76
C LEU A 256 -1.86 19.80 11.42
N ASP A 257 -0.55 19.68 11.21
CA ASP A 257 0.45 20.66 11.69
C ASP A 257 0.35 22.02 10.97
N ASP A 258 -0.32 22.07 9.81
CA ASP A 258 -0.47 23.29 9.03
C ASP A 258 -1.76 24.04 9.42
N GLU A 259 -1.62 25.25 9.95
CA GLU A 259 -2.74 26.09 10.39
C GLU A 259 -3.70 26.48 9.25
N ARG A 260 -3.24 26.41 7.99
CA ARG A 260 -4.07 26.71 6.80
C ARG A 260 -5.08 25.62 6.52
N LEU A 261 -4.88 24.40 7.01
CA LEU A 261 -5.84 23.31 6.84
C LEU A 261 -7.11 23.61 7.63
N ASN A 262 -8.21 23.83 6.93
CA ASN A 262 -9.52 24.11 7.53
C ASN A 262 -10.65 23.76 6.57
N GLY A 263 -11.92 23.91 7.00
CA GLY A 263 -13.10 23.61 6.19
C GLY A 263 -13.23 24.46 4.92
N ASP A 264 -12.82 25.73 4.96
CA ASP A 264 -12.86 26.58 3.77
C ASP A 264 -11.87 26.13 2.71
N LEU A 265 -10.63 25.78 3.12
CA LEU A 265 -9.60 25.25 2.23
C LEU A 265 -10.06 23.96 1.56
N THR A 266 -10.71 23.08 2.31
CA THR A 266 -11.12 21.74 1.86
C THR A 266 -12.52 21.69 1.25
N ALA A 267 -13.19 22.83 1.05
CA ALA A 267 -14.59 22.90 0.63
C ALA A 267 -14.92 22.15 -0.68
N LYS A 268 -13.94 21.96 -1.59
CA LYS A 268 -14.11 21.20 -2.83
C LYS A 268 -13.70 19.71 -2.70
N MET A 269 -13.02 19.39 -1.63
CA MET A 269 -12.63 18.00 -1.39
C MET A 269 -13.86 17.18 -1.05
N ARG A 270 -13.93 15.97 -1.56
CA ARG A 270 -15.02 15.03 -1.26
C ARG A 270 -14.54 13.71 -0.67
N LEU A 271 -13.24 13.43 -0.85
CA LEU A 271 -12.70 12.14 -0.41
C LEU A 271 -11.25 12.26 0.08
N PHE A 272 -11.05 11.89 1.33
CA PHE A 272 -9.75 11.64 1.93
C PHE A 272 -9.66 10.15 2.29
N VAL A 273 -8.70 9.42 1.72
CA VAL A 273 -8.53 7.97 1.93
C VAL A 273 -7.26 7.71 2.71
N SER A 274 -7.35 6.95 3.79
CA SER A 274 -6.19 6.48 4.55
C SER A 274 -6.05 4.96 4.50
N GLY A 275 -4.81 4.49 4.51
CA GLY A 275 -4.50 3.07 4.62
C GLY A 275 -3.01 2.77 4.57
N SER A 276 -2.65 1.49 4.43
CA SER A 276 -1.30 0.93 4.52
C SER A 276 -0.71 0.89 5.93
N ALA A 277 -1.32 1.59 6.90
CA ALA A 277 -1.03 1.54 8.32
C ALA A 277 -2.31 1.89 9.11
N PRO A 278 -2.42 1.55 10.40
CA PRO A 278 -3.52 1.97 11.25
C PRO A 278 -3.58 3.50 11.37
N LEU A 279 -4.78 4.07 11.23
CA LEU A 279 -5.05 5.47 11.54
C LEU A 279 -5.49 5.58 12.99
N LEU A 280 -4.88 6.47 13.76
CA LEU A 280 -5.30 6.72 15.13
C LEU A 280 -6.68 7.40 15.16
N ALA A 281 -7.52 7.02 16.11
CA ALA A 281 -8.84 7.61 16.29
C ALA A 281 -8.75 9.12 16.55
N GLU A 282 -7.75 9.55 17.31
CA GLU A 282 -7.44 10.95 17.56
C GLU A 282 -7.16 11.73 16.27
N THR A 283 -6.28 11.22 15.40
CA THR A 283 -5.99 11.86 14.09
C THR A 283 -7.26 11.95 13.25
N HIS A 284 -8.12 10.91 13.25
CA HIS A 284 -9.39 10.93 12.54
C HIS A 284 -10.30 12.05 13.05
N THR A 285 -10.46 12.14 14.38
CA THR A 285 -11.30 13.14 15.03
C THR A 285 -10.75 14.55 14.83
N ALA A 286 -9.46 14.78 15.06
CA ALA A 286 -8.82 16.07 14.84
C ALA A 286 -8.96 16.56 13.39
N PHE A 287 -8.87 15.64 12.43
CA PHE A 287 -9.06 15.96 11.01
C PHE A 287 -10.51 16.34 10.70
N GLU A 288 -11.49 15.63 11.27
CA GLU A 288 -12.92 15.96 11.14
C GLU A 288 -13.22 17.30 11.77
N ASP A 289 -12.78 17.57 12.99
CA ASP A 289 -13.01 18.82 13.70
C ASP A 289 -12.45 20.03 12.93
N ARG A 290 -11.28 19.88 12.31
CA ARG A 290 -10.62 20.96 11.57
C ARG A 290 -11.19 21.20 10.17
N THR A 291 -11.57 20.13 9.48
CA THR A 291 -11.93 20.20 8.04
C THR A 291 -13.41 19.95 7.76
N GLY A 292 -14.14 19.35 8.70
CA GLY A 292 -15.49 18.83 8.48
C GLY A 292 -15.53 17.52 7.68
N HIS A 293 -14.38 16.94 7.33
CA HIS A 293 -14.29 15.69 6.54
C HIS A 293 -13.85 14.51 7.43
N ARG A 294 -14.57 13.41 7.34
CA ARG A 294 -14.17 12.13 7.90
C ARG A 294 -13.24 11.40 6.94
N ILE A 295 -12.07 10.98 7.39
CA ILE A 295 -11.15 10.18 6.61
C ILE A 295 -11.78 8.81 6.35
N LEU A 296 -11.73 8.35 5.10
CA LEU A 296 -12.17 7.00 4.72
C LEU A 296 -11.03 6.02 4.92
N GLU A 297 -11.11 5.25 6.01
CA GLU A 297 -10.19 4.15 6.24
C GLU A 297 -10.59 2.92 5.42
N ARG A 298 -9.58 2.21 4.93
CA ARG A 298 -9.72 0.97 4.20
C ARG A 298 -8.58 0.01 4.56
N TYR A 299 -8.81 -1.28 4.37
CA TYR A 299 -7.84 -2.33 4.66
C TYR A 299 -7.57 -3.18 3.42
N GLY A 300 -6.33 -3.61 3.30
CA GLY A 300 -5.86 -4.50 2.27
C GLY A 300 -4.36 -4.72 2.37
N MET A 301 -3.85 -5.61 1.56
CA MET A 301 -2.45 -6.01 1.52
C MET A 301 -2.05 -6.35 0.09
N THR A 302 -0.77 -6.64 -0.15
CA THR A 302 -0.29 -6.92 -1.51
C THR A 302 -0.98 -8.13 -2.13
N GLU A 303 -1.22 -9.15 -1.34
CA GLU A 303 -1.82 -10.42 -1.75
C GLU A 303 -3.31 -10.31 -2.13
N THR A 304 -3.98 -9.25 -1.69
CA THR A 304 -5.43 -9.12 -1.88
C THR A 304 -5.84 -7.80 -2.50
N ASN A 305 -4.90 -6.88 -2.76
CA ASN A 305 -5.25 -5.47 -2.95
C ASN A 305 -6.15 -4.99 -1.79
N MET A 306 -7.25 -4.29 -2.03
CA MET A 306 -8.17 -3.88 -0.96
C MET A 306 -9.21 -4.95 -0.69
N ILE A 307 -9.47 -5.15 0.59
CA ILE A 307 -10.40 -6.14 1.15
C ILE A 307 -11.68 -5.47 1.63
N THR A 308 -11.51 -4.40 2.42
CA THR A 308 -12.61 -3.64 3.03
C THR A 308 -12.44 -2.16 2.82
N SER A 309 -13.55 -1.42 2.96
CA SER A 309 -13.55 0.04 2.95
C SER A 309 -14.69 0.55 3.82
N ASN A 310 -14.47 1.65 4.55
CA ASN A 310 -15.56 2.45 5.05
C ASN A 310 -16.40 3.01 3.86
N PRO A 311 -17.67 3.30 4.03
CA PRO A 311 -18.54 3.73 2.93
C PRO A 311 -18.17 5.15 2.46
N PHE A 312 -18.40 5.42 1.17
CA PHE A 312 -18.32 6.78 0.64
C PHE A 312 -19.48 7.61 1.19
N ASP A 313 -20.70 7.10 1.06
CA ASP A 313 -21.91 7.65 1.66
C ASP A 313 -22.24 6.90 2.95
N GLY A 314 -22.34 7.60 4.08
CA GLY A 314 -22.64 7.01 5.37
C GLY A 314 -21.58 7.25 6.43
N GLU A 315 -21.66 6.49 7.51
CA GLU A 315 -20.80 6.67 8.67
C GLU A 315 -19.43 6.04 8.45
N ARG A 316 -18.38 6.84 8.54
CA ARG A 316 -16.98 6.41 8.62
C ARG A 316 -16.57 6.40 10.09
N LEU A 317 -16.54 5.22 10.68
CA LEU A 317 -16.26 5.07 12.11
C LEU A 317 -14.76 4.87 12.34
N ALA A 318 -14.16 5.76 13.13
CA ALA A 318 -12.76 5.68 13.51
C ALA A 318 -12.41 4.32 14.14
N GLY A 319 -11.22 3.79 13.88
CA GLY A 319 -10.77 2.48 14.38
C GLY A 319 -11.41 1.28 13.68
N THR A 320 -12.20 1.50 12.62
CA THR A 320 -12.76 0.44 11.78
C THR A 320 -12.26 0.57 10.35
N VAL A 321 -12.16 -0.57 9.66
CA VAL A 321 -11.78 -0.60 8.25
C VAL A 321 -12.97 -0.79 7.32
N GLY A 322 -14.19 -0.66 7.86
CA GLY A 322 -15.45 -0.70 7.12
C GLY A 322 -15.92 -2.10 6.75
N TYR A 323 -16.54 -2.23 5.60
CA TYR A 323 -17.21 -3.44 5.13
C TYR A 323 -16.43 -4.11 4.00
N ALA A 324 -16.65 -5.42 3.81
CA ALA A 324 -16.11 -6.13 2.66
C ALA A 324 -16.47 -5.44 1.34
N LEU A 325 -15.51 -5.35 0.43
CA LEU A 325 -15.75 -4.80 -0.91
C LEU A 325 -16.71 -5.68 -1.71
N PRO A 326 -17.47 -5.13 -2.65
CA PRO A 326 -18.28 -5.92 -3.59
C PRO A 326 -17.44 -7.00 -4.28
N GLY A 327 -17.92 -8.24 -4.26
CA GLY A 327 -17.22 -9.39 -4.81
C GLY A 327 -16.11 -9.96 -3.93
N THR A 328 -15.93 -9.42 -2.71
CA THR A 328 -14.99 -9.93 -1.70
C THR A 328 -15.76 -10.50 -0.52
N GLU A 329 -15.44 -11.70 -0.10
CA GLU A 329 -15.97 -12.34 1.10
C GLU A 329 -14.93 -12.25 2.22
N VAL A 330 -15.36 -11.80 3.40
CA VAL A 330 -14.52 -11.70 4.60
C VAL A 330 -15.17 -12.51 5.70
N VAL A 331 -14.41 -13.46 6.24
CA VAL A 331 -14.80 -14.27 7.39
C VAL A 331 -13.78 -14.11 8.51
N ILE A 332 -14.26 -14.21 9.75
CA ILE A 332 -13.41 -14.28 10.93
C ILE A 332 -13.42 -15.72 11.43
N THR A 333 -12.25 -16.34 11.58
CA THR A 333 -12.13 -17.77 11.85
C THR A 333 -11.23 -18.06 13.04
N ASN A 334 -11.43 -19.22 13.65
CA ASN A 334 -10.46 -19.87 14.52
C ASN A 334 -10.12 -21.23 13.92
N ASP A 335 -8.85 -21.43 13.56
CA ASP A 335 -8.37 -22.62 12.85
C ASP A 335 -9.19 -23.01 11.58
N GLY A 336 -9.78 -22.01 10.92
CA GLY A 336 -10.60 -22.17 9.72
C GLY A 336 -12.11 -22.29 9.96
N ASP A 337 -12.53 -22.48 11.19
CA ASP A 337 -13.95 -22.49 11.55
C ASP A 337 -14.43 -21.05 11.84
N PRO A 338 -15.54 -20.59 11.24
CA PRO A 338 -16.10 -19.27 11.50
C PRO A 338 -16.43 -19.06 13.01
N VAL A 339 -16.06 -17.91 13.55
CA VAL A 339 -16.45 -17.51 14.90
C VAL A 339 -17.72 -16.65 14.89
N SER A 340 -18.31 -16.46 16.08
CA SER A 340 -19.50 -15.60 16.24
C SER A 340 -19.14 -14.12 16.01
N ASP A 341 -20.12 -13.32 15.60
CA ASP A 341 -19.95 -11.88 15.47
C ASP A 341 -19.51 -11.26 16.82
N GLY A 342 -18.52 -10.39 16.76
CA GLY A 342 -17.92 -9.78 17.95
C GLY A 342 -16.78 -10.58 18.59
N GLU A 343 -16.52 -11.81 18.16
CA GLU A 343 -15.37 -12.59 18.62
C GLU A 343 -14.13 -12.28 17.78
N ILE A 344 -12.94 -12.33 18.42
CA ILE A 344 -11.65 -12.12 17.76
C ILE A 344 -11.23 -13.43 17.08
N GLY A 345 -10.83 -13.33 15.82
CA GLY A 345 -10.26 -14.44 15.06
C GLY A 345 -9.41 -13.98 13.88
N MET A 346 -8.93 -14.94 13.11
CA MET A 346 -8.17 -14.72 11.89
C MET A 346 -9.07 -14.14 10.80
N ILE A 347 -8.62 -13.08 10.17
CA ILE A 347 -9.29 -12.56 8.97
C ILE A 347 -8.91 -13.44 7.78
N GLU A 348 -9.89 -14.08 7.17
CA GLU A 348 -9.72 -14.82 5.93
C GLU A 348 -10.55 -14.18 4.81
N VAL A 349 -10.00 -14.18 3.59
CA VAL A 349 -10.55 -13.43 2.46
C VAL A 349 -10.62 -14.29 1.22
N ARG A 350 -11.75 -14.22 0.51
CA ARG A 350 -11.96 -14.84 -0.80
C ARG A 350 -12.57 -13.83 -1.76
N GLY A 351 -12.11 -13.82 -3.01
CA GLY A 351 -12.64 -12.95 -4.06
C GLY A 351 -11.72 -12.87 -5.28
N ASP A 352 -12.22 -12.19 -6.31
CA ASP A 352 -11.49 -11.97 -7.55
C ASP A 352 -10.25 -11.06 -7.38
N ASN A 353 -10.16 -10.35 -6.26
CA ASN A 353 -9.04 -9.52 -5.85
C ASN A 353 -7.86 -10.30 -5.23
N VAL A 354 -8.09 -11.55 -4.81
CA VAL A 354 -7.08 -12.40 -4.15
C VAL A 354 -6.07 -12.92 -5.18
N PHE A 355 -4.79 -12.81 -4.87
CA PHE A 355 -3.66 -13.16 -5.72
C PHE A 355 -3.67 -14.64 -6.19
N LYS A 356 -2.77 -14.99 -7.11
CA LYS A 356 -2.61 -16.36 -7.63
C LYS A 356 -1.65 -17.23 -6.82
N GLY A 357 -1.12 -16.71 -5.72
CA GLY A 357 -0.11 -17.36 -4.89
C GLY A 357 1.24 -16.64 -4.95
N TYR A 358 2.25 -17.25 -4.31
CA TYR A 358 3.61 -16.70 -4.25
C TYR A 358 4.49 -17.29 -5.34
N TRP A 359 5.23 -16.42 -6.01
CA TRP A 359 6.19 -16.78 -7.06
C TRP A 359 7.27 -17.73 -6.49
N ASN A 360 7.50 -18.84 -7.19
CA ASN A 360 8.45 -19.88 -6.82
C ASN A 360 8.27 -20.48 -5.40
N MET A 361 7.10 -20.26 -4.75
CA MET A 361 6.84 -20.73 -3.38
C MET A 361 5.47 -21.47 -3.30
N PRO A 362 5.30 -22.62 -3.97
CA PRO A 362 4.02 -23.34 -3.96
C PRO A 362 3.63 -23.87 -2.57
N GLU A 363 4.61 -24.31 -1.77
CA GLU A 363 4.37 -24.78 -0.40
C GLU A 363 3.83 -23.64 0.49
N LYS A 364 4.46 -22.46 0.39
CA LYS A 364 4.00 -21.28 1.14
C LYS A 364 2.64 -20.79 0.66
N THR A 365 2.35 -20.93 -0.62
CA THR A 365 1.02 -20.65 -1.16
C THR A 365 -0.02 -21.57 -0.55
N ALA A 366 0.25 -22.88 -0.49
CA ALA A 366 -0.66 -23.85 0.10
C ALA A 366 -0.89 -23.67 1.61
N GLU A 367 0.09 -23.11 2.34
CA GLU A 367 -0.07 -22.76 3.76
C GLU A 367 -1.03 -21.60 3.99
N GLU A 368 -1.03 -20.59 3.10
CA GLU A 368 -1.76 -19.34 3.31
C GLU A 368 -3.00 -19.19 2.41
N LEU A 369 -3.11 -19.96 1.31
CA LEU A 369 -4.26 -19.98 0.40
C LEU A 369 -4.93 -21.36 0.45
N ARG A 370 -6.10 -21.43 1.09
CA ARG A 370 -6.84 -22.68 1.27
C ARG A 370 -7.41 -23.20 -0.07
N ASP A 371 -7.64 -24.49 -0.19
CA ASP A 371 -8.30 -25.12 -1.34
C ASP A 371 -9.70 -24.54 -1.60
N THR A 372 -10.35 -23.99 -0.57
CA THR A 372 -11.63 -23.28 -0.66
C THR A 372 -11.53 -21.89 -1.29
N GLY A 373 -10.31 -21.43 -1.60
CA GLY A 373 -10.03 -20.11 -2.15
C GLY A 373 -9.92 -18.99 -1.11
N PHE A 374 -10.04 -19.29 0.19
CA PHE A 374 -9.79 -18.31 1.24
C PHE A 374 -8.28 -18.14 1.48
N PHE A 375 -7.85 -16.89 1.51
CA PHE A 375 -6.51 -16.49 1.87
C PHE A 375 -6.46 -16.08 3.35
N ILE A 376 -5.50 -16.64 4.08
CA ILE A 376 -5.25 -16.38 5.50
C ILE A 376 -4.35 -15.14 5.59
N THR A 377 -4.90 -14.01 6.03
CA THR A 377 -4.20 -12.72 6.00
C THR A 377 -3.07 -12.60 7.02
N GLY A 378 -3.12 -13.40 8.08
CA GLY A 378 -2.27 -13.26 9.26
C GLY A 378 -2.66 -12.08 10.15
N ASP A 379 -3.73 -11.35 9.83
CA ASP A 379 -4.29 -10.29 10.64
C ASP A 379 -5.47 -10.81 11.46
N LEU A 380 -5.55 -10.42 12.71
CA LEU A 380 -6.65 -10.73 13.61
C LEU A 380 -7.66 -9.59 13.60
N GLY A 381 -8.93 -9.92 13.57
CA GLY A 381 -10.01 -8.93 13.52
C GLY A 381 -11.28 -9.39 14.20
N ILE A 382 -12.22 -8.46 14.23
CA ILE A 382 -13.60 -8.65 14.70
C ILE A 382 -14.53 -8.23 13.58
N LYS A 383 -15.63 -8.92 13.41
CA LYS A 383 -16.74 -8.51 12.55
C LYS A 383 -17.99 -8.31 13.39
N THR A 384 -18.63 -7.16 13.25
CA THR A 384 -19.89 -6.85 13.91
C THR A 384 -21.09 -7.48 13.18
N PRO A 385 -22.29 -7.61 13.82
CA PRO A 385 -23.46 -8.19 13.18
C PRO A 385 -23.92 -7.46 11.90
N ASP A 386 -23.63 -6.17 11.75
CA ASP A 386 -23.87 -5.39 10.53
C ASP A 386 -22.80 -5.59 9.45
N GLY A 387 -21.75 -6.38 9.75
CA GLY A 387 -20.68 -6.74 8.80
C GLY A 387 -19.46 -5.81 8.80
N ARG A 388 -19.38 -4.84 9.70
CA ARG A 388 -18.24 -3.93 9.85
C ARG A 388 -17.03 -4.65 10.44
N VAL A 389 -15.86 -4.44 9.88
CA VAL A 389 -14.60 -5.08 10.28
C VAL A 389 -13.71 -4.10 11.02
N SER A 390 -13.11 -4.57 12.12
CA SER A 390 -12.02 -3.87 12.84
C SER A 390 -10.81 -4.79 12.96
N ILE A 391 -9.61 -4.23 12.78
CA ILE A 391 -8.35 -4.96 12.93
C ILE A 391 -7.89 -4.86 14.37
N VAL A 392 -7.66 -6.01 15.01
CA VAL A 392 -7.19 -6.11 16.41
C VAL A 392 -5.66 -6.20 16.47
N GLY A 393 -5.03 -6.74 15.44
CA GLY A 393 -3.57 -6.84 15.37
C GLY A 393 -3.10 -7.92 14.43
N ARG A 394 -1.79 -8.24 14.50
CA ARG A 394 -1.19 -9.35 13.76
C ARG A 394 -1.08 -10.58 14.64
N GLN A 395 -1.40 -11.76 14.09
CA GLN A 395 -1.24 -13.03 14.81
C GLN A 395 0.19 -13.22 15.34
N LYS A 396 1.19 -12.89 14.54
CA LYS A 396 2.61 -12.99 14.91
C LYS A 396 3.06 -11.97 15.97
N ASP A 397 2.30 -10.91 16.19
CA ASP A 397 2.57 -9.88 17.19
C ASP A 397 1.77 -10.13 18.48
N LEU A 398 0.88 -11.13 18.48
CA LEU A 398 0.19 -11.59 19.66
C LEU A 398 1.21 -12.00 20.74
N ILE A 399 1.05 -11.46 21.93
CA ILE A 399 1.92 -11.77 23.07
C ILE A 399 1.27 -12.87 23.90
N ILE A 400 1.99 -13.97 24.14
CA ILE A 400 1.50 -15.05 24.98
C ILE A 400 2.23 -14.99 26.32
N SER A 401 1.57 -14.43 27.32
CA SER A 401 2.13 -14.23 28.67
C SER A 401 1.30 -14.94 29.74
N GLY A 402 1.91 -15.89 30.45
CA GLY A 402 1.24 -16.64 31.49
C GLY A 402 0.01 -17.42 31.01
N GLY A 403 -0.01 -17.84 29.75
CA GLY A 403 -1.13 -18.54 29.12
C GLY A 403 -2.26 -17.64 28.61
N TYR A 404 -2.11 -16.32 28.74
CA TYR A 404 -3.08 -15.35 28.19
C TYR A 404 -2.63 -14.81 26.85
N ASN A 405 -3.57 -14.68 25.92
CA ASN A 405 -3.39 -13.96 24.67
C ASN A 405 -3.55 -12.46 24.93
N ILE A 406 -2.50 -11.69 24.69
CA ILE A 406 -2.47 -10.24 24.86
C ILE A 406 -2.29 -9.60 23.49
N TYR A 407 -3.25 -8.76 23.13
CA TYR A 407 -3.25 -8.05 21.85
C TYR A 407 -2.56 -6.70 22.00
N PRO A 408 -1.39 -6.49 21.36
CA PRO A 408 -0.63 -5.24 21.50
C PRO A 408 -1.46 -3.99 21.23
N LYS A 409 -2.31 -4.03 20.20
CA LYS A 409 -3.12 -2.88 19.79
C LYS A 409 -4.05 -2.38 20.88
N GLU A 410 -4.63 -3.27 21.69
CA GLU A 410 -5.51 -2.89 22.80
C GLU A 410 -4.79 -2.03 23.85
N ILE A 411 -3.50 -2.31 24.07
CA ILE A 411 -2.66 -1.56 25.00
C ILE A 411 -2.16 -0.28 24.33
N GLU A 412 -1.78 -0.36 23.05
CA GLU A 412 -1.35 0.78 22.23
C GLU A 412 -2.45 1.83 22.15
N ASP A 413 -3.71 1.42 21.94
CA ASP A 413 -4.84 2.34 21.88
C ASP A 413 -4.98 3.11 23.19
N VAL A 414 -4.90 2.44 24.36
CA VAL A 414 -4.96 3.11 25.67
C VAL A 414 -3.78 4.06 25.90
N ILE A 415 -2.58 3.70 25.46
CA ILE A 415 -1.39 4.55 25.61
C ILE A 415 -1.48 5.76 24.69
N ASN A 416 -1.90 5.55 23.44
CA ASN A 416 -2.00 6.61 22.42
C ASN A 416 -3.12 7.62 22.72
N ASP A 417 -4.13 7.26 23.53
CA ASP A 417 -5.20 8.16 23.99
C ASP A 417 -4.73 9.10 25.14
N ILE A 418 -3.47 9.00 25.59
CA ILE A 418 -2.92 9.88 26.63
C ILE A 418 -2.44 11.18 26.01
N ASP A 419 -2.96 12.32 26.43
CA ASP A 419 -2.51 13.64 26.03
C ASP A 419 -0.98 13.76 26.15
N GLY A 420 -0.31 14.14 25.07
CA GLY A 420 1.16 14.27 24.99
C GLY A 420 1.92 12.99 24.61
N VAL A 421 1.21 11.90 24.28
CA VAL A 421 1.80 10.72 23.61
C VAL A 421 1.59 10.84 22.10
N LEU A 422 2.67 10.78 21.35
CA LEU A 422 2.61 10.79 19.87
C LEU A 422 2.22 9.42 19.31
N GLU A 423 2.89 8.37 19.79
CA GLU A 423 2.64 6.99 19.36
C GLU A 423 3.27 5.98 20.30
N SER A 424 2.81 4.73 20.22
CA SER A 424 3.40 3.62 20.97
C SER A 424 3.50 2.34 20.16
N ALA A 425 4.39 1.45 20.61
CA ALA A 425 4.51 0.08 20.11
C ALA A 425 4.64 -0.89 21.28
N VAL A 426 3.68 -1.81 21.39
CA VAL A 426 3.67 -2.85 22.41
C VAL A 426 4.13 -4.17 21.81
N PHE A 427 5.04 -4.86 22.50
CA PHE A 427 5.65 -6.10 22.03
C PHE A 427 6.04 -7.03 23.17
N GLY A 428 6.13 -8.33 22.86
CA GLY A 428 6.57 -9.36 23.80
C GLY A 428 8.08 -9.61 23.68
N ILE A 429 8.72 -9.85 24.80
CA ILE A 429 10.09 -10.39 24.84
C ILE A 429 10.07 -11.70 25.64
N PRO A 430 11.01 -12.66 25.39
CA PRO A 430 11.08 -13.93 26.13
C PRO A 430 11.16 -13.72 27.66
N HIS A 431 10.39 -14.49 28.41
CA HIS A 431 10.40 -14.49 29.88
C HIS A 431 10.38 -15.92 30.40
N PRO A 432 11.28 -16.31 31.36
CA PRO A 432 11.43 -17.70 31.78
C PRO A 432 10.18 -18.31 32.41
N ASP A 433 9.37 -17.54 33.15
CA ASP A 433 8.20 -18.04 33.87
C ASP A 433 6.88 -17.86 33.10
N PHE A 434 6.79 -16.84 32.25
CA PHE A 434 5.54 -16.45 31.61
C PHE A 434 5.50 -16.74 30.11
N GLY A 435 6.59 -17.25 29.51
CA GLY A 435 6.76 -17.37 28.06
C GLY A 435 7.19 -16.02 27.46
N GLU A 436 6.34 -15.00 27.57
CA GLU A 436 6.69 -13.64 27.17
C GLU A 436 6.37 -12.60 28.26
N SER A 437 7.09 -11.50 28.24
CA SER A 437 6.86 -10.29 29.03
C SER A 437 6.43 -9.16 28.14
N VAL A 438 5.37 -8.43 28.50
CA VAL A 438 4.87 -7.29 27.73
C VAL A 438 5.72 -6.07 28.00
N LEU A 439 6.16 -5.40 26.93
CA LEU A 439 6.88 -4.11 26.94
C LEU A 439 6.14 -3.10 26.05
N ALA A 440 6.28 -1.80 26.40
CA ALA A 440 5.77 -0.70 25.60
C ALA A 440 6.91 0.28 25.30
N ALA A 441 7.18 0.57 24.01
CA ALA A 441 7.99 1.70 23.58
C ALA A 441 7.06 2.86 23.21
N VAL A 442 7.34 4.06 23.73
CA VAL A 442 6.45 5.22 23.63
C VAL A 442 7.24 6.43 23.16
N VAL A 443 6.72 7.11 22.15
CA VAL A 443 7.21 8.40 21.67
C VAL A 443 6.30 9.50 22.23
N LEU A 444 6.88 10.52 22.82
CA LEU A 444 6.16 11.61 23.44
C LEU A 444 6.24 12.89 22.59
N GLU A 445 5.11 13.61 22.50
CA GLU A 445 5.06 15.00 22.03
C GLU A 445 5.38 15.96 23.20
N ASP A 446 4.88 15.64 24.39
CA ASP A 446 5.12 16.43 25.59
C ASP A 446 5.99 15.66 26.59
N THR A 447 7.20 16.17 26.82
CA THR A 447 8.18 15.58 27.76
C THR A 447 7.74 15.64 29.22
N THR A 448 6.62 16.26 29.54
CA THR A 448 6.04 16.25 30.90
C THR A 448 5.32 14.94 31.21
N VAL A 449 4.92 14.17 30.18
CA VAL A 449 4.36 12.83 30.34
C VAL A 449 5.45 11.85 30.76
N THR A 450 5.22 11.11 31.82
CA THR A 450 6.19 10.16 32.39
C THR A 450 5.72 8.72 32.23
N ALA A 451 6.66 7.77 32.29
CA ALA A 451 6.34 6.34 32.29
C ALA A 451 5.36 5.95 33.42
N ASP A 452 5.41 6.63 34.56
CA ASP A 452 4.50 6.39 35.69
C ASP A 452 3.06 6.84 35.40
N VAL A 453 2.90 7.96 34.67
CA VAL A 453 1.58 8.44 34.22
C VAL A 453 0.97 7.44 33.24
N ILE A 454 1.76 6.99 32.27
CA ILE A 454 1.34 5.99 31.28
C ILE A 454 0.94 4.69 31.97
N ALA A 455 1.80 4.18 32.88
CA ALA A 455 1.52 2.96 33.62
C ALA A 455 0.21 3.05 34.41
N LYS A 456 -0.01 4.15 35.12
CA LYS A 456 -1.22 4.38 35.90
C LYS A 456 -2.48 4.44 35.03
N THR A 457 -2.39 5.03 33.85
CA THR A 457 -3.50 5.07 32.90
C THR A 457 -3.83 3.66 32.40
N VAL A 458 -2.81 2.89 31.99
CA VAL A 458 -2.99 1.50 31.55
C VAL A 458 -3.59 0.64 32.69
N GLU A 459 -3.12 0.81 33.95
CA GLU A 459 -3.65 0.10 35.12
C GLU A 459 -5.13 0.40 35.39
N THR A 460 -5.58 1.61 35.05
CA THR A 460 -6.95 2.03 35.24
C THR A 460 -7.91 1.44 34.22
N HIS A 461 -7.44 1.24 32.99
CA HIS A 461 -8.28 0.87 31.84
C HIS A 461 -8.20 -0.62 31.45
N LEU A 462 -7.10 -1.30 31.80
CA LEU A 462 -6.87 -2.68 31.37
C LEU A 462 -6.66 -3.63 32.54
N ALA A 463 -6.95 -4.92 32.32
CA ALA A 463 -6.70 -5.97 33.27
C ALA A 463 -5.20 -6.18 33.51
N ARG A 464 -4.82 -6.51 34.76
CA ARG A 464 -3.43 -6.60 35.22
C ARG A 464 -2.50 -7.46 34.34
N PHE A 465 -2.99 -8.53 33.74
CA PHE A 465 -2.18 -9.42 32.90
C PHE A 465 -1.75 -8.77 31.58
N LYS A 466 -2.43 -7.69 31.16
CA LYS A 466 -2.11 -6.91 29.96
C LYS A 466 -1.10 -5.79 30.21
N HIS A 467 -0.80 -5.46 31.47
CA HIS A 467 0.05 -4.32 31.79
C HIS A 467 1.47 -4.56 31.35
N PRO A 468 2.07 -3.63 30.53
CA PRO A 468 3.49 -3.66 30.26
C PRO A 468 4.31 -3.64 31.54
N ARG A 469 5.28 -4.53 31.64
CA ARG A 469 6.19 -4.58 32.78
C ARG A 469 7.29 -3.51 32.70
N ARG A 470 7.46 -2.92 31.51
CA ARG A 470 8.43 -1.85 31.28
C ARG A 470 7.88 -0.91 30.21
N TYR A 471 7.96 0.39 30.49
CA TYR A 471 7.67 1.47 29.55
C TYR A 471 9.01 2.12 29.18
N ILE A 472 9.26 2.25 27.87
CA ILE A 472 10.50 2.74 27.29
C ILE A 472 10.15 4.01 26.54
N ILE A 473 10.62 5.15 27.03
CA ILE A 473 10.48 6.42 26.32
C ILE A 473 11.60 6.49 25.29
N THR A 474 11.24 6.72 24.04
CA THR A 474 12.17 6.80 22.91
C THR A 474 11.85 8.02 22.05
N GLU A 475 12.84 8.51 21.29
CA GLU A 475 12.66 9.64 20.37
C GLU A 475 11.86 9.24 19.12
N GLU A 476 12.02 7.99 18.66
CA GLU A 476 11.31 7.47 17.49
C GLU A 476 11.13 5.95 17.58
N LEU A 477 10.14 5.41 16.84
CA LEU A 477 9.99 3.97 16.65
C LEU A 477 10.68 3.52 15.36
N PRO A 478 11.35 2.34 15.37
CA PRO A 478 11.99 1.82 14.16
C PRO A 478 10.94 1.51 13.10
N ARG A 479 11.18 2.01 11.88
CA ARG A 479 10.26 1.86 10.74
C ARG A 479 10.96 1.26 9.53
N ASN A 480 10.18 0.53 8.75
CA ASN A 480 10.64 0.09 7.43
C ASN A 480 10.47 1.22 6.39
N THR A 481 10.91 0.97 5.16
CA THR A 481 10.79 1.90 4.02
C THR A 481 9.36 2.30 3.66
N MET A 482 8.37 1.60 4.21
CA MET A 482 6.93 1.87 4.09
C MET A 482 6.35 2.60 5.30
N SER A 483 7.19 3.17 6.15
CA SER A 483 6.83 3.84 7.42
C SER A 483 6.09 2.95 8.43
N LYS A 484 6.12 1.61 8.27
CA LYS A 484 5.53 0.67 9.23
C LYS A 484 6.48 0.40 10.39
N VAL A 485 5.95 0.47 11.62
CA VAL A 485 6.72 0.15 12.83
C VAL A 485 7.22 -1.29 12.80
N GLN A 486 8.50 -1.48 13.08
CA GLN A 486 9.18 -2.77 13.08
C GLN A 486 9.32 -3.33 14.50
N LYS A 487 8.26 -3.98 15.03
CA LYS A 487 8.28 -4.58 16.37
C LYS A 487 9.34 -5.67 16.55
N ASN A 488 9.74 -6.34 15.47
CA ASN A 488 10.84 -7.30 15.48
C ASN A 488 12.20 -6.67 15.83
N VAL A 489 12.44 -5.42 15.41
CA VAL A 489 13.65 -4.66 15.77
C VAL A 489 13.62 -4.35 17.27
N LEU A 490 12.48 -3.86 17.77
CA LEU A 490 12.29 -3.60 19.21
C LEU A 490 12.48 -4.89 20.03
N ARG A 491 11.87 -6.00 19.62
CA ARG A 491 12.09 -7.30 20.28
C ARG A 491 13.57 -7.68 20.33
N ALA A 492 14.29 -7.58 19.23
CA ALA A 492 15.71 -7.94 19.18
C ALA A 492 16.60 -7.04 20.07
N GLU A 493 16.26 -5.77 20.19
CA GLU A 493 16.97 -4.78 21.00
C GLU A 493 16.78 -5.04 22.51
N TYR A 494 15.54 -5.29 22.94
CA TYR A 494 15.17 -5.38 24.35
C TYR A 494 15.11 -6.81 24.90
N SER A 495 15.36 -7.84 24.09
CA SER A 495 15.47 -9.25 24.54
C SER A 495 16.85 -9.62 25.08
N LYS A 496 17.80 -8.68 25.14
CA LYS A 496 19.21 -8.91 25.59
C LYS A 496 19.35 -8.84 27.09
#